data_9e3ff0ffa82627bb1f9b2549cffe0209
#
_entry.id   9e3ff0ffa82627bb1f9b2549cffe0209
#
_cell.length_a   1.000
_cell.length_b   1.000
_cell.length_c   1.000
_cell.angle_alpha   90.00
_cell.angle_beta   90.00
_cell.angle_gamma   90.00
#
_symmetry.space_group_name_H-M   'P 1'
#
loop_
_entity.id
_entity.type
_entity.pdbx_description
1 polymer ?
#
loop_
_entity_poly.entity_id
_entity_poly.type
_entity_poly.pdbx_seq_one_letter_code
_entity_poly.pdbx_strand_id
1 'polypeptide(L)'
;MNYINPPLESPQNVRHKTFYSQIYNHAVGYNIYLPPGYEESWEKYPVAYHLHGWTGNESSEIWTLQKIYKSKKAIFVFPNNSPVIENFENLPVESMIVNELIPHIDHEYRTNADRENRMVSGFSMGGGMAFYYAVKHPELFASVTAYAGTYHHYYHKDCGTVGAVPENAAELYETMMREERYLEENNILYFIKKNADRIRGMQINIHIGTADILFCDNEILHLYLDSLAIPHVYKRFDGIAHDLEKIL
;
A
#
# COMPACT_ATOMS: atom_id res chain seq x y z
N MET A 1 21.00 -0.54 -7.21
CA MET A 1 19.61 -0.16 -7.47
C MET A 1 19.54 1.29 -7.87
N ASN A 2 18.65 1.66 -8.77
CA ASN A 2 18.45 3.06 -9.12
C ASN A 2 17.26 3.59 -8.30
N TYR A 3 17.51 4.53 -7.39
CA TYR A 3 16.48 5.16 -6.56
C TYR A 3 15.77 6.32 -7.26
N ILE A 4 16.13 6.62 -8.50
CA ILE A 4 15.60 7.74 -9.28
C ILE A 4 15.32 7.24 -10.68
N ASN A 5 14.04 7.13 -11.06
CA ASN A 5 13.59 6.58 -12.33
C ASN A 5 12.52 7.50 -12.93
N PRO A 6 12.91 8.65 -13.50
CA PRO A 6 11.95 9.55 -14.14
C PRO A 6 11.25 8.83 -15.30
N PRO A 7 9.95 9.05 -15.49
CA PRO A 7 9.24 8.48 -16.63
C PRO A 7 9.74 9.10 -17.95
N LEU A 8 9.72 8.32 -19.03
CA LEU A 8 10.02 8.84 -20.38
C LEU A 8 9.02 9.95 -20.78
N GLU A 9 7.76 9.73 -20.44
CA GLU A 9 6.66 10.69 -20.61
C GLU A 9 5.83 10.72 -19.32
N SER A 10 5.46 11.91 -18.90
CA SER A 10 4.59 12.11 -17.73
C SER A 10 3.16 12.39 -18.17
N PRO A 11 2.15 11.80 -17.49
CA PRO A 11 0.78 12.26 -17.63
C PRO A 11 0.65 13.75 -17.27
N GLN A 12 -0.36 14.40 -17.83
CA GLN A 12 -0.63 15.80 -17.49
C GLN A 12 -0.76 16.01 -15.98
N ASN A 13 -0.11 17.05 -15.46
CA ASN A 13 -0.04 17.43 -14.05
C ASN A 13 0.72 16.43 -13.15
N VAL A 14 1.43 15.45 -13.72
CA VAL A 14 2.39 14.61 -13.00
C VAL A 14 3.79 15.18 -13.20
N ARG A 15 4.53 15.33 -12.09
CA ARG A 15 5.91 15.83 -12.09
C ARG A 15 6.80 14.84 -11.36
N HIS A 16 7.93 14.50 -11.95
CA HIS A 16 8.98 13.75 -11.28
C HIS A 16 9.81 14.69 -10.39
N LYS A 17 10.06 14.26 -9.17
CA LYS A 17 10.82 14.99 -8.14
C LYS A 17 11.74 14.03 -7.39
N THR A 18 12.65 14.59 -6.62
CA THR A 18 13.52 13.86 -5.71
C THR A 18 13.56 14.54 -4.36
N PHE A 19 13.82 13.77 -3.31
CA PHE A 19 14.19 14.29 -1.99
C PHE A 19 15.40 13.51 -1.48
N TYR A 20 16.16 14.09 -0.57
CA TYR A 20 17.29 13.41 0.04
C TYR A 20 16.81 12.64 1.29
N SER A 21 16.95 11.32 1.27
CA SER A 21 16.69 10.47 2.42
C SER A 21 17.95 10.33 3.27
N GLN A 22 17.86 10.72 4.53
CA GLN A 22 18.95 10.52 5.50
C GLN A 22 19.11 9.03 5.82
N ILE A 23 17.98 8.29 5.85
CA ILE A 23 17.94 6.86 6.11
C ILE A 23 18.73 6.09 5.04
N TYR A 24 18.52 6.45 3.76
CA TYR A 24 19.26 5.83 2.66
C TYR A 24 20.61 6.49 2.37
N ASN A 25 20.87 7.67 2.95
CA ASN A 25 22.00 8.52 2.60
C ASN A 25 22.09 8.75 1.07
N HIS A 26 20.93 8.92 0.43
CA HIS A 26 20.79 9.01 -1.03
C HIS A 26 19.55 9.80 -1.43
N ALA A 27 19.56 10.38 -2.63
CA ALA A 27 18.37 10.98 -3.22
C ALA A 27 17.41 9.87 -3.70
N VAL A 28 16.13 10.01 -3.37
CA VAL A 28 15.03 9.09 -3.73
C VAL A 28 14.03 9.81 -4.62
N GLY A 29 13.61 9.15 -5.69
CA GLY A 29 12.64 9.67 -6.63
C GLY A 29 11.20 9.48 -6.17
N TYR A 30 10.34 10.40 -6.58
CA TYR A 30 8.89 10.24 -6.51
C TYR A 30 8.23 10.98 -7.68
N ASN A 31 7.09 10.48 -8.14
CA ASN A 31 6.19 11.26 -8.98
C ASN A 31 5.08 11.87 -8.13
N ILE A 32 4.66 13.06 -8.49
CA ILE A 32 3.56 13.75 -7.83
C ILE A 32 2.56 14.30 -8.85
N TYR A 33 1.30 13.95 -8.68
CA TYR A 33 0.18 14.57 -9.36
C TYR A 33 -0.37 15.70 -8.52
N LEU A 34 -0.50 16.86 -9.14
CA LEU A 34 -1.14 18.03 -8.56
C LEU A 34 -2.48 18.27 -9.28
N PRO A 35 -3.60 18.42 -8.56
CA PRO A 35 -4.90 18.58 -9.18
C PRO A 35 -4.98 19.87 -10.01
N PRO A 36 -5.86 19.93 -11.04
CA PRO A 36 -6.07 21.16 -11.80
C PRO A 36 -6.38 22.34 -10.90
N GLY A 37 -5.81 23.50 -11.21
CA GLY A 37 -5.96 24.72 -10.40
C GLY A 37 -5.07 24.76 -9.15
N TYR A 38 -4.18 23.78 -8.96
CA TYR A 38 -3.28 23.78 -7.80
C TYR A 38 -2.41 25.05 -7.75
N GLU A 39 -1.83 25.49 -8.85
CA GLU A 39 -0.92 26.65 -8.86
C GLU A 39 -1.66 27.98 -8.65
N GLU A 40 -2.93 28.06 -9.04
CA GLU A 40 -3.79 29.24 -8.94
C GLU A 40 -4.54 29.34 -7.61
N SER A 41 -4.47 28.30 -6.76
CA SER A 41 -5.22 28.20 -5.50
C SER A 41 -4.29 28.19 -4.29
N TRP A 42 -4.77 28.71 -3.18
CA TRP A 42 -4.15 28.58 -1.86
C TRP A 42 -4.79 27.46 -1.02
N GLU A 43 -5.69 26.69 -1.61
CA GLU A 43 -6.33 25.57 -0.93
C GLU A 43 -5.32 24.50 -0.54
N LYS A 44 -5.60 23.81 0.57
CA LYS A 44 -4.94 22.59 0.95
C LYS A 44 -5.73 21.37 0.45
N TYR A 45 -5.03 20.29 0.16
CA TYR A 45 -5.59 19.12 -0.49
C TYR A 45 -5.35 17.86 0.34
N PRO A 46 -6.29 16.90 0.33
CA PRO A 46 -5.99 15.54 0.76
C PRO A 46 -4.81 14.96 -0.03
N VAL A 47 -4.09 14.03 0.56
CA VAL A 47 -2.95 13.38 -0.08
C VAL A 47 -3.10 11.87 -0.07
N ALA A 48 -2.83 11.23 -1.21
CA ALA A 48 -2.79 9.79 -1.38
C ALA A 48 -1.38 9.34 -1.79
N TYR A 49 -0.83 8.38 -1.09
CA TYR A 49 0.42 7.72 -1.43
C TYR A 49 0.11 6.39 -2.11
N HIS A 50 0.74 6.11 -3.25
CA HIS A 50 0.58 4.84 -3.94
C HIS A 50 1.92 4.13 -4.10
N LEU A 51 2.03 2.94 -3.52
CA LEU A 51 3.24 2.12 -3.47
C LEU A 51 3.22 1.10 -4.60
N HIS A 52 4.28 1.10 -5.43
CA HIS A 52 4.40 0.21 -6.59
C HIS A 52 4.65 -1.25 -6.21
N GLY A 53 4.33 -2.15 -7.15
CA GLY A 53 4.60 -3.58 -7.02
C GLY A 53 6.09 -3.95 -7.14
N TRP A 54 6.38 -5.25 -6.94
CA TRP A 54 7.73 -5.81 -7.10
C TRP A 54 8.31 -5.49 -8.47
N THR A 55 9.59 -5.20 -8.55
CA THR A 55 10.32 -4.76 -9.74
C THR A 55 9.90 -3.41 -10.33
N GLY A 56 8.87 -2.77 -9.77
CA GLY A 56 8.45 -1.43 -10.15
C GLY A 56 9.37 -0.35 -9.59
N ASN A 57 9.00 0.88 -9.88
CA ASN A 57 9.61 2.10 -9.38
C ASN A 57 8.55 3.23 -9.33
N GLU A 58 8.94 4.42 -8.95
CA GLU A 58 8.05 5.57 -8.83
C GLU A 58 7.26 5.93 -10.11
N SER A 59 7.67 5.41 -11.27
CA SER A 59 7.03 5.70 -12.58
C SER A 59 6.15 4.58 -13.11
N SER A 60 6.12 3.40 -12.45
CA SER A 60 5.53 2.18 -13.01
C SER A 60 4.01 2.27 -13.16
N GLU A 61 3.29 2.92 -12.25
CA GLU A 61 1.83 2.83 -12.17
C GLU A 61 1.12 4.18 -12.41
N ILE A 62 1.89 5.24 -12.76
CA ILE A 62 1.34 6.59 -12.96
C ILE A 62 0.32 6.67 -14.10
N TRP A 63 0.46 5.84 -15.14
CA TRP A 63 -0.48 5.77 -16.25
C TRP A 63 -1.71 4.93 -15.94
N THR A 64 -1.51 3.77 -15.31
CA THR A 64 -2.59 2.85 -14.93
C THR A 64 -3.58 3.51 -13.98
N LEU A 65 -3.09 4.29 -13.02
CA LEU A 65 -3.93 4.98 -12.03
C LEU A 65 -4.48 6.33 -12.48
N GLN A 66 -4.23 6.73 -13.75
CA GLN A 66 -4.59 8.05 -14.25
C GLN A 66 -6.08 8.37 -14.09
N LYS A 67 -6.97 7.41 -14.32
CA LYS A 67 -8.41 7.61 -14.17
C LYS A 67 -8.78 7.89 -12.72
N ILE A 68 -8.10 7.24 -11.75
CA ILE A 68 -8.37 7.40 -10.33
C ILE A 68 -7.93 8.78 -9.87
N TYR A 69 -6.65 9.15 -10.04
CA TYR A 69 -6.17 10.41 -9.48
C TYR A 69 -6.76 11.64 -10.19
N LYS A 70 -7.05 11.56 -11.50
CA LYS A 70 -7.74 12.65 -12.22
C LYS A 70 -9.19 12.85 -11.80
N SER A 71 -9.83 11.82 -11.22
CA SER A 71 -11.20 11.92 -10.72
C SER A 71 -11.30 12.54 -9.32
N LYS A 72 -10.18 12.79 -8.66
CA LYS A 72 -10.12 13.26 -7.29
C LYS A 72 -9.49 14.65 -7.19
N LYS A 73 -10.05 15.49 -6.33
CA LYS A 73 -9.43 16.77 -5.94
C LYS A 73 -8.42 16.53 -4.81
N ALA A 74 -7.34 15.81 -5.11
CA ALA A 74 -6.32 15.40 -4.16
C ALA A 74 -4.93 15.38 -4.80
N ILE A 75 -3.89 15.50 -3.99
CA ILE A 75 -2.50 15.24 -4.38
C ILE A 75 -2.27 13.73 -4.37
N PHE A 76 -1.58 13.20 -5.39
CA PHE A 76 -1.14 11.80 -5.40
C PHE A 76 0.37 11.73 -5.50
N VAL A 77 0.97 10.93 -4.62
CA VAL A 77 2.41 10.72 -4.53
C VAL A 77 2.72 9.27 -4.84
N PHE A 78 3.63 9.05 -5.78
CA PHE A 78 4.12 7.74 -6.20
C PHE A 78 5.60 7.65 -5.84
N PRO A 79 5.96 7.20 -4.65
CA PRO A 79 7.36 7.11 -4.24
C PRO A 79 8.06 5.92 -4.89
N ASN A 80 9.39 6.00 -4.99
CA ASN A 80 10.19 4.82 -5.16
C ASN A 80 10.24 4.08 -3.80
N ASN A 81 9.43 3.04 -3.67
CA ASN A 81 9.40 2.16 -2.49
C ASN A 81 10.16 0.84 -2.73
N SER A 82 11.14 0.86 -3.66
CA SER A 82 11.95 -0.31 -3.94
C SER A 82 12.79 -0.71 -2.74
N PRO A 83 12.61 -1.94 -2.24
CA PRO A 83 13.46 -2.45 -1.18
C PRO A 83 14.86 -2.70 -1.71
N VAL A 84 15.89 -2.41 -0.93
CA VAL A 84 17.21 -3.01 -1.11
C VAL A 84 17.09 -4.49 -0.72
N ILE A 85 17.28 -5.37 -1.68
CA ILE A 85 16.78 -6.75 -1.74
C ILE A 85 17.49 -7.71 -0.79
N GLU A 86 17.62 -7.54 0.48
CA GLU A 86 18.17 -8.66 1.24
C GLU A 86 17.29 -9.19 2.39
N ASN A 87 16.41 -8.41 2.96
CA ASN A 87 15.48 -8.88 3.99
C ASN A 87 14.27 -7.94 4.10
N PHE A 88 13.09 -8.38 3.75
CA PHE A 88 11.83 -7.63 3.91
C PHE A 88 11.56 -7.18 5.36
N GLU A 89 12.10 -7.89 6.34
CA GLU A 89 11.86 -7.65 7.76
C GLU A 89 12.63 -6.46 8.35
N ASN A 90 13.69 -5.98 7.69
CA ASN A 90 14.57 -4.91 8.19
C ASN A 90 14.72 -3.75 7.20
N LEU A 91 13.72 -3.51 6.35
CA LEU A 91 13.86 -2.49 5.33
C LEU A 91 13.60 -1.10 5.89
N PRO A 92 14.49 -0.15 5.64
CA PRO A 92 14.28 1.23 6.01
C PRO A 92 13.18 1.92 5.18
N VAL A 93 12.49 1.19 4.26
CA VAL A 93 11.44 1.74 3.39
C VAL A 93 10.30 2.32 4.21
N GLU A 94 9.81 1.60 5.21
CA GLU A 94 8.77 2.10 6.11
C GLU A 94 9.21 3.41 6.77
N SER A 95 10.41 3.41 7.37
CA SER A 95 10.96 4.59 8.02
C SER A 95 11.17 5.74 7.05
N MET A 96 11.61 5.46 5.83
CA MET A 96 11.79 6.47 4.78
C MET A 96 10.42 7.07 4.38
N ILE A 97 9.38 6.24 4.17
CA ILE A 97 8.05 6.73 3.81
C ILE A 97 7.43 7.52 4.97
N VAL A 98 7.42 6.93 6.17
CA VAL A 98 6.71 7.46 7.33
C VAL A 98 7.42 8.69 7.95
N ASN A 99 8.73 8.60 8.12
CA ASN A 99 9.48 9.59 8.89
C ASN A 99 10.17 10.66 8.02
N GLU A 100 10.30 10.43 6.71
CA GLU A 100 10.97 11.38 5.83
C GLU A 100 10.08 11.87 4.68
N LEU A 101 9.51 10.95 3.87
CA LEU A 101 8.74 11.36 2.69
C LEU A 101 7.44 12.07 3.06
N ILE A 102 6.64 11.53 4.00
CA ILE A 102 5.38 12.17 4.42
C ILE A 102 5.64 13.59 4.94
N PRO A 103 6.58 13.81 5.90
CA PRO A 103 6.93 15.16 6.33
C PRO A 103 7.45 16.06 5.21
N HIS A 104 8.25 15.52 4.29
CA HIS A 104 8.74 16.26 3.13
C HIS A 104 7.58 16.74 2.24
N ILE A 105 6.63 15.87 1.92
CA ILE A 105 5.46 16.22 1.10
C ILE A 105 4.58 17.26 1.81
N ASP A 106 4.36 17.12 3.11
CA ASP A 106 3.57 18.06 3.89
C ASP A 106 4.24 19.44 4.00
N HIS A 107 5.57 19.50 3.93
CA HIS A 107 6.34 20.74 3.91
C HIS A 107 6.35 21.43 2.54
N GLU A 108 6.56 20.65 1.48
CA GLU A 108 6.76 21.18 0.12
C GLU A 108 5.44 21.51 -0.58
N TYR A 109 4.33 20.86 -0.19
CA TYR A 109 3.05 20.98 -0.89
C TYR A 109 1.92 21.38 0.07
N ARG A 110 0.86 21.96 -0.49
CA ARG A 110 -0.33 22.36 0.27
C ARG A 110 -1.21 21.15 0.59
N THR A 111 -0.74 20.32 1.52
CA THR A 111 -1.49 19.17 2.02
C THR A 111 -2.34 19.54 3.23
N ASN A 112 -3.48 18.85 3.40
CA ASN A 112 -4.13 18.69 4.70
C ASN A 112 -3.37 17.60 5.44
N ALA A 113 -2.42 18.00 6.30
CA ALA A 113 -1.45 17.11 6.94
C ALA A 113 -2.03 16.32 8.14
N ASP A 114 -3.34 16.17 8.22
CA ASP A 114 -4.03 15.37 9.23
C ASP A 114 -4.35 13.97 8.73
N ARG A 115 -4.67 13.06 9.66
CA ARG A 115 -5.01 11.67 9.39
C ARG A 115 -6.20 11.54 8.44
N GLU A 116 -7.25 12.34 8.65
CA GLU A 116 -8.52 12.26 7.92
C GLU A 116 -8.36 12.54 6.42
N ASN A 117 -7.30 13.25 6.07
CA ASN A 117 -6.98 13.65 4.70
C ASN A 117 -5.79 12.87 4.10
N ARG A 118 -5.27 11.85 4.79
CA ARG A 118 -4.16 11.04 4.29
C ARG A 118 -4.59 9.61 4.00
N MET A 119 -4.31 9.18 2.77
CA MET A 119 -4.64 7.87 2.24
C MET A 119 -3.37 7.16 1.78
N VAL A 120 -3.37 5.84 1.86
CA VAL A 120 -2.31 5.01 1.29
C VAL A 120 -2.93 3.89 0.44
N SER A 121 -2.28 3.56 -0.65
CA SER A 121 -2.66 2.44 -1.52
C SER A 121 -1.43 1.79 -2.12
N GLY A 122 -1.59 0.63 -2.74
CA GLY A 122 -0.51 0.00 -3.47
C GLY A 122 -0.96 -1.26 -4.17
N PHE A 123 -0.09 -1.75 -5.06
CA PHE A 123 -0.31 -2.97 -5.81
C PHE A 123 0.70 -4.04 -5.43
N SER A 124 0.25 -5.30 -5.31
CA SER A 124 1.13 -6.45 -5.06
C SER A 124 1.97 -6.25 -3.79
N MET A 125 3.31 -6.23 -3.91
CA MET A 125 4.22 -5.84 -2.82
C MET A 125 3.81 -4.51 -2.19
N GLY A 126 3.56 -3.49 -3.02
CA GLY A 126 3.11 -2.17 -2.53
C GLY A 126 1.75 -2.22 -1.85
N GLY A 127 0.86 -3.12 -2.27
CA GLY A 127 -0.43 -3.36 -1.62
C GLY A 127 -0.28 -3.92 -0.20
N GLY A 128 0.61 -4.89 -0.04
CA GLY A 128 0.98 -5.43 1.27
C GLY A 128 1.63 -4.38 2.18
N MET A 129 2.59 -3.62 1.63
CA MET A 129 3.26 -2.52 2.36
C MET A 129 2.27 -1.44 2.79
N ALA A 130 1.39 -1.00 1.88
CA ALA A 130 0.38 0.02 2.17
C ALA A 130 -0.53 -0.42 3.32
N PHE A 131 -1.01 -1.65 3.26
CA PHE A 131 -1.86 -2.20 4.31
C PHE A 131 -1.10 -2.31 5.64
N TYR A 132 0.12 -2.85 5.62
CA TYR A 132 0.96 -2.96 6.81
C TYR A 132 1.22 -1.60 7.47
N TYR A 133 1.56 -0.57 6.68
CA TYR A 133 1.80 0.78 7.22
C TYR A 133 0.52 1.38 7.80
N ALA A 134 -0.63 1.19 7.16
CA ALA A 134 -1.90 1.70 7.65
C ALA A 134 -2.29 1.11 9.00
N VAL A 135 -2.12 -0.21 9.18
CA VAL A 135 -2.48 -0.86 10.46
C VAL A 135 -1.45 -0.67 11.55
N LYS A 136 -0.19 -0.46 11.19
CA LYS A 136 0.91 -0.18 12.13
C LYS A 136 0.92 1.27 12.60
N HIS A 137 0.56 2.22 11.71
CA HIS A 137 0.51 3.65 11.96
C HIS A 137 -0.91 4.22 11.76
N PRO A 138 -1.91 3.75 12.51
CA PRO A 138 -3.30 4.16 12.34
C PRO A 138 -3.56 5.64 12.66
N GLU A 139 -2.58 6.34 13.24
CA GLU A 139 -2.59 7.80 13.44
C GLU A 139 -2.28 8.58 12.16
N LEU A 140 -1.68 7.95 11.16
CA LEU A 140 -1.27 8.63 9.94
C LEU A 140 -2.30 8.54 8.81
N PHE A 141 -3.08 7.45 8.75
CA PHE A 141 -3.92 7.16 7.60
C PHE A 141 -5.39 6.95 7.99
N ALA A 142 -6.31 7.61 7.29
CA ALA A 142 -7.75 7.35 7.41
C ALA A 142 -8.25 6.30 6.43
N SER A 143 -7.50 6.01 5.37
CA SER A 143 -7.90 5.06 4.34
C SER A 143 -6.72 4.28 3.80
N VAL A 144 -6.97 2.99 3.53
CA VAL A 144 -6.06 2.11 2.80
C VAL A 144 -6.80 1.38 1.69
N THR A 145 -6.16 1.25 0.52
CA THR A 145 -6.61 0.38 -0.56
C THR A 145 -5.47 -0.53 -1.00
N ALA A 146 -5.60 -1.82 -0.74
CA ALA A 146 -4.65 -2.83 -1.18
C ALA A 146 -5.17 -3.53 -2.43
N TYR A 147 -4.45 -3.38 -3.54
CA TYR A 147 -4.71 -4.06 -4.80
C TYR A 147 -3.82 -5.29 -4.87
N ALA A 148 -4.40 -6.49 -4.79
CA ALA A 148 -3.70 -7.77 -4.82
C ALA A 148 -2.48 -7.77 -3.88
N GLY A 149 -2.68 -7.37 -2.62
CA GLY A 149 -1.60 -7.24 -1.65
C GLY A 149 -0.92 -8.57 -1.32
N THR A 150 0.41 -8.54 -1.15
CA THR A 150 1.18 -9.71 -0.74
C THR A 150 1.39 -9.69 0.78
N TYR A 151 0.94 -10.71 1.46
CA TYR A 151 1.00 -10.83 2.92
C TYR A 151 1.73 -12.11 3.38
N HIS A 152 2.13 -12.99 2.46
CA HIS A 152 2.69 -14.30 2.76
C HIS A 152 3.98 -14.26 3.58
N HIS A 153 4.76 -13.18 3.50
CA HIS A 153 5.89 -12.96 4.39
C HIS A 153 5.49 -12.90 5.86
N TYR A 154 4.22 -12.65 6.11
CA TYR A 154 3.63 -12.52 7.42
C TYR A 154 2.87 -13.77 7.87
N TYR A 155 2.52 -14.68 6.94
CA TYR A 155 1.78 -15.91 7.25
C TYR A 155 2.58 -17.19 7.11
N HIS A 156 3.71 -17.14 6.46
CA HIS A 156 4.42 -17.93 5.68
C HIS A 156 4.84 -19.34 5.78
N LYS A 157 4.84 -20.32 5.66
CA LYS A 157 5.35 -21.63 5.19
C LYS A 157 4.28 -22.54 4.59
N ASP A 158 3.05 -22.34 4.98
CA ASP A 158 1.95 -23.27 4.74
C ASP A 158 0.99 -22.79 3.64
N CYS A 159 1.13 -21.54 3.16
CA CYS A 159 0.41 -21.05 1.98
C CYS A 159 0.88 -21.67 0.65
N GLY A 160 1.78 -22.63 0.69
CA GLY A 160 2.30 -23.29 -0.50
C GLY A 160 3.29 -22.43 -1.29
N THR A 161 3.82 -22.98 -2.37
CA THR A 161 4.60 -22.23 -3.36
C THR A 161 3.73 -21.18 -4.01
N VAL A 162 4.31 -20.00 -4.28
CA VAL A 162 3.68 -18.95 -5.08
C VAL A 162 2.95 -19.58 -6.26
N GLY A 163 1.61 -19.46 -6.31
CA GLY A 163 0.79 -20.07 -7.36
C GLY A 163 -0.10 -21.25 -6.95
N ALA A 164 0.07 -21.82 -5.76
CA ALA A 164 -0.89 -22.80 -5.23
C ALA A 164 -1.94 -22.05 -4.37
N VAL A 165 -3.10 -21.79 -4.93
CA VAL A 165 -4.27 -21.38 -4.14
C VAL A 165 -4.70 -22.62 -3.35
N PRO A 166 -4.65 -22.65 -2.00
CA PRO A 166 -5.24 -23.74 -1.26
C PRO A 166 -6.73 -23.83 -1.64
N GLU A 167 -7.20 -25.02 -1.92
CA GLU A 167 -8.62 -25.23 -2.21
C GLU A 167 -9.51 -24.79 -1.03
N ASN A 168 -8.90 -24.57 0.15
CA ASN A 168 -9.59 -24.21 1.37
C ASN A 168 -8.83 -23.16 2.21
N ALA A 169 -8.93 -21.89 1.81
CA ALA A 169 -8.34 -20.78 2.57
C ALA A 169 -8.89 -20.70 4.01
N ALA A 170 -10.12 -21.13 4.26
CA ALA A 170 -10.72 -21.15 5.60
C ALA A 170 -10.04 -22.18 6.52
N GLU A 171 -9.72 -23.37 6.00
CA GLU A 171 -9.01 -24.40 6.78
C GLU A 171 -7.58 -23.97 7.10
N LEU A 172 -6.90 -23.34 6.14
CA LEU A 172 -5.56 -22.78 6.36
C LEU A 172 -5.63 -21.67 7.41
N TYR A 173 -6.59 -20.76 7.29
CA TYR A 173 -6.82 -19.71 8.29
C TYR A 173 -7.04 -20.28 9.70
N GLU A 174 -7.91 -21.28 9.85
CA GLU A 174 -8.15 -21.92 11.15
C GLU A 174 -6.88 -22.59 11.71
N THR A 175 -6.09 -23.21 10.84
CA THR A 175 -4.81 -23.83 11.23
C THR A 175 -3.82 -22.76 11.70
N MET A 176 -3.71 -21.66 10.96
CA MET A 176 -2.86 -20.54 11.34
C MET A 176 -3.27 -19.94 12.68
N MET A 177 -4.58 -19.74 12.91
CA MET A 177 -5.07 -19.14 14.16
C MET A 177 -4.85 -20.01 15.40
N ARG A 178 -4.65 -21.33 15.23
CA ARG A 178 -4.26 -22.23 16.33
C ARG A 178 -2.78 -22.11 16.70
N GLU A 179 -1.96 -21.61 15.81
CA GLU A 179 -0.53 -21.48 16.01
C GLU A 179 -0.20 -20.04 16.45
N GLU A 180 0.08 -19.83 17.74
CA GLU A 180 0.36 -18.51 18.33
C GLU A 180 1.54 -17.75 17.66
N ARG A 181 2.41 -18.46 16.94
CA ARG A 181 3.56 -17.89 16.20
C ARG A 181 3.18 -16.82 15.19
N TYR A 182 1.93 -16.80 14.69
CA TYR A 182 1.45 -15.77 13.76
C TYR A 182 1.05 -14.45 14.45
N LEU A 183 1.10 -14.42 15.77
CA LEU A 183 0.83 -13.22 16.56
C LEU A 183 2.13 -12.60 17.10
N GLU A 184 3.28 -12.97 16.56
CA GLU A 184 4.57 -12.38 16.92
C GLU A 184 4.67 -10.91 16.51
N GLU A 185 5.44 -10.15 17.29
CA GLU A 185 5.78 -8.75 16.95
C GLU A 185 6.42 -8.71 15.56
N ASN A 186 5.96 -7.80 14.71
CA ASN A 186 6.27 -7.62 13.28
C ASN A 186 5.35 -8.35 12.29
N ASN A 187 4.42 -9.20 12.75
CA ASN A 187 3.41 -9.77 11.86
C ASN A 187 2.26 -8.76 11.64
N ILE A 188 1.71 -8.73 10.43
CA ILE A 188 0.57 -7.86 10.10
C ILE A 188 -0.66 -8.18 10.97
N LEU A 189 -0.91 -9.45 11.26
CA LEU A 189 -2.02 -9.90 12.11
C LEU A 189 -1.88 -9.40 13.54
N TYR A 190 -0.65 -9.34 14.05
CA TYR A 190 -0.37 -8.74 15.36
C TYR A 190 -0.77 -7.27 15.40
N PHE A 191 -0.36 -6.48 14.39
CA PHE A 191 -0.71 -5.05 14.36
C PHE A 191 -2.20 -4.81 14.15
N ILE A 192 -2.88 -5.62 13.35
CA ILE A 192 -4.34 -5.57 13.20
C ILE A 192 -5.01 -5.78 14.55
N LYS A 193 -4.63 -6.83 15.30
CA LYS A 193 -5.18 -7.13 16.63
C LYS A 193 -4.86 -6.04 17.63
N LYS A 194 -3.60 -5.61 17.69
CA LYS A 194 -3.11 -4.58 18.61
C LYS A 194 -3.83 -3.24 18.42
N ASN A 195 -4.09 -2.88 17.16
CA ASN A 195 -4.70 -1.60 16.79
C ASN A 195 -6.17 -1.70 16.39
N ALA A 196 -6.85 -2.82 16.68
CA ALA A 196 -8.21 -3.11 16.21
C ALA A 196 -9.18 -1.93 16.43
N ASP A 197 -9.21 -1.34 17.62
CA ASP A 197 -10.11 -0.23 17.95
C ASP A 197 -9.77 1.04 17.16
N ARG A 198 -8.50 1.28 16.85
CA ARG A 198 -8.04 2.46 16.10
C ARG A 198 -8.32 2.36 14.62
N ILE A 199 -8.32 1.14 14.06
CA ILE A 199 -8.55 0.88 12.64
C ILE A 199 -10.02 0.61 12.30
N ARG A 200 -10.94 0.44 13.28
CA ARG A 200 -12.39 0.28 13.02
C ARG A 200 -13.00 1.46 12.26
N GLY A 201 -12.48 2.66 12.44
CA GLY A 201 -12.91 3.86 11.71
C GLY A 201 -12.13 4.14 10.42
N MET A 202 -11.17 3.28 10.07
CA MET A 202 -10.39 3.39 8.83
C MET A 202 -11.23 2.86 7.65
N GLN A 203 -11.15 3.52 6.51
CA GLN A 203 -11.69 2.98 5.26
C GLN A 203 -10.72 1.95 4.70
N ILE A 204 -11.04 0.67 4.85
CA ILE A 204 -10.21 -0.43 4.38
C ILE A 204 -10.84 -1.03 3.13
N ASN A 205 -10.06 -1.07 2.03
CA ASN A 205 -10.47 -1.69 0.77
C ASN A 205 -9.40 -2.72 0.34
N ILE A 206 -9.85 -3.91 -0.03
CA ILE A 206 -9.02 -5.00 -0.51
C ILE A 206 -9.62 -5.47 -1.83
N HIS A 207 -8.84 -5.40 -2.91
CA HIS A 207 -9.22 -5.82 -4.25
C HIS A 207 -8.32 -6.96 -4.70
N ILE A 208 -8.91 -8.05 -5.21
CA ILE A 208 -8.17 -9.23 -5.66
C ILE A 208 -8.87 -9.93 -6.81
N GLY A 209 -8.12 -10.43 -7.77
CA GLY A 209 -8.63 -11.32 -8.81
C GLY A 209 -8.73 -12.77 -8.30
N THR A 210 -9.78 -13.50 -8.68
CA THR A 210 -9.95 -14.89 -8.20
C THR A 210 -8.97 -15.89 -8.83
N ALA A 211 -8.31 -15.51 -9.94
CA ALA A 211 -7.23 -16.27 -10.57
C ALA A 211 -5.83 -15.71 -10.23
N ASP A 212 -5.74 -14.79 -9.25
CA ASP A 212 -4.49 -14.21 -8.82
C ASP A 212 -3.70 -15.18 -7.93
N ILE A 213 -2.38 -15.20 -8.11
CA ILE A 213 -1.46 -16.01 -7.29
C ILE A 213 -1.48 -15.64 -5.81
N LEU A 214 -1.93 -14.43 -5.47
CA LEU A 214 -2.06 -13.92 -4.10
C LEU A 214 -3.49 -14.02 -3.56
N PHE A 215 -4.39 -14.74 -4.26
CA PHE A 215 -5.78 -14.85 -3.85
C PHE A 215 -5.91 -15.38 -2.42
N CYS A 216 -5.18 -16.46 -2.08
CA CYS A 216 -5.20 -17.04 -0.75
C CYS A 216 -4.77 -16.06 0.34
N ASP A 217 -3.71 -15.29 0.10
CA ASP A 217 -3.21 -14.29 1.05
C ASP A 217 -4.29 -13.26 1.39
N ASN A 218 -5.03 -12.82 0.38
CA ASN A 218 -6.08 -11.82 0.53
C ASN A 218 -7.35 -12.39 1.18
N GLU A 219 -7.69 -13.67 0.91
CA GLU A 219 -8.77 -14.37 1.60
C GLU A 219 -8.48 -14.52 3.11
N ILE A 220 -7.26 -14.90 3.48
CA ILE A 220 -6.84 -15.04 4.88
C ILE A 220 -6.95 -13.69 5.60
N LEU A 221 -6.48 -12.62 4.98
CA LEU A 221 -6.60 -11.28 5.56
C LEU A 221 -8.08 -10.89 5.77
N HIS A 222 -8.93 -11.12 4.76
CA HIS A 222 -10.37 -10.89 4.84
C HIS A 222 -11.00 -11.65 6.02
N LEU A 223 -10.77 -12.96 6.11
CA LEU A 223 -11.29 -13.78 7.20
C LEU A 223 -10.83 -13.30 8.58
N TYR A 224 -9.58 -12.85 8.68
CA TYR A 224 -9.05 -12.33 9.93
C TYR A 224 -9.71 -11.01 10.35
N LEU A 225 -9.89 -10.08 9.40
CA LEU A 225 -10.61 -8.83 9.67
C LEU A 225 -12.06 -9.08 10.09
N ASP A 226 -12.75 -10.04 9.43
CA ASP A 226 -14.10 -10.46 9.79
C ASP A 226 -14.16 -11.04 11.20
N SER A 227 -13.21 -11.90 11.57
CA SER A 227 -13.14 -12.50 12.90
C SER A 227 -13.02 -11.48 14.04
N LEU A 228 -12.42 -10.32 13.73
CA LEU A 228 -12.27 -9.19 14.65
C LEU A 228 -13.38 -8.14 14.51
N ALA A 229 -14.37 -8.38 13.65
CA ALA A 229 -15.44 -7.45 13.30
C ALA A 229 -14.89 -6.06 12.89
N ILE A 230 -13.81 -6.03 12.10
CA ILE A 230 -13.24 -4.80 11.54
C ILE A 230 -13.92 -4.53 10.20
N PRO A 231 -14.65 -3.40 10.05
CA PRO A 231 -15.34 -3.07 8.81
C PRO A 231 -14.34 -2.89 7.65
N HIS A 232 -14.60 -3.55 6.53
CA HIS A 232 -13.79 -3.42 5.31
C HIS A 232 -14.60 -3.79 4.07
N VAL A 233 -14.12 -3.35 2.92
CA VAL A 233 -14.64 -3.72 1.61
C VAL A 233 -13.69 -4.74 1.00
N TYR A 234 -14.21 -5.93 0.72
CA TYR A 234 -13.48 -6.98 0.03
C TYR A 234 -14.08 -7.22 -1.35
N LYS A 235 -13.35 -6.89 -2.42
CA LYS A 235 -13.80 -7.04 -3.80
C LYS A 235 -13.04 -8.17 -4.48
N ARG A 236 -13.77 -9.17 -4.96
CA ARG A 236 -13.26 -10.25 -5.81
C ARG A 236 -13.63 -9.97 -7.26
N PHE A 237 -12.67 -10.10 -8.16
CA PHE A 237 -12.85 -9.94 -9.60
C PHE A 237 -12.70 -11.30 -10.27
N ASP A 238 -13.81 -11.87 -10.75
CA ASP A 238 -13.86 -13.25 -11.21
C ASP A 238 -12.99 -13.49 -12.44
N GLY A 239 -12.17 -14.57 -12.38
CA GLY A 239 -11.26 -14.98 -13.44
C GLY A 239 -10.09 -14.03 -13.72
N ILE A 240 -9.93 -12.95 -12.95
CA ILE A 240 -8.82 -11.99 -13.13
C ILE A 240 -7.57 -12.51 -12.39
N ALA A 241 -6.46 -12.55 -13.13
CA ALA A 241 -5.14 -12.84 -12.60
C ALA A 241 -4.48 -11.59 -12.00
N HIS A 242 -3.17 -11.63 -11.73
CA HIS A 242 -2.40 -10.54 -11.11
C HIS A 242 -2.25 -9.34 -12.05
N ASP A 243 -3.29 -8.53 -12.16
CA ASP A 243 -3.41 -7.42 -13.14
C ASP A 243 -4.10 -6.21 -12.47
N LEU A 244 -3.30 -5.17 -12.16
CA LEU A 244 -3.79 -3.96 -11.50
C LEU A 244 -4.91 -3.29 -12.29
N GLU A 245 -4.78 -3.16 -13.61
CA GLU A 245 -5.73 -2.41 -14.43
C GLU A 245 -7.14 -3.01 -14.38
N LYS A 246 -7.23 -4.33 -14.21
CA LYS A 246 -8.50 -5.06 -14.18
C LYS A 246 -9.17 -5.15 -12.81
N ILE A 247 -8.45 -4.79 -11.75
CA ILE A 247 -8.97 -4.81 -10.36
C ILE A 247 -9.13 -3.41 -9.73
N LEU A 248 -8.98 -2.35 -10.52
CA LEU A 248 -9.18 -0.95 -10.09
C LEU A 248 -10.63 -0.59 -9.79
#